data_49835ddf12d0e396cd89c85879855836
#
_entry.id   49835ddf12d0e396cd89c85879855836
#
_cell.length_a   1.000
_cell.length_b   1.000
_cell.length_c   1.000
_cell.angle_alpha   90.00
_cell.angle_beta   90.00
_cell.angle_gamma   90.00
#
_symmetry.space_group_name_H-M   'P 1'
#
loop_
_entity.id
_entity.type
_entity.pdbx_description
1 polymer ?
#
loop_
_entity_poly.entity_id
_entity_poly.type
_entity_poly.pdbx_seq_one_letter_code
_entity_poly.pdbx_strand_id
1 'polypeptide(L)'
;QNILKYSPNAILVVISNPMDTMTYLSLKSLGLPKNRIIGMGGALDSSRFKYFLSQALGCNANEVEGMVIGGHGDTTMIPLARLATYKGIPVSKLLSAEKLQEVVASTMVGGATLTKLLGTSAWYAPGAAGAFVVESIIHNQGKMVPCSVYLEGEYGESDLCIGVPVILGKNGIEKIVELELTAEEKELFAKSAAAVHKTNEALKEVGAL
;
A
#
# COMPACT_ATOMS: atom_id res chain seq x y z
N GLN A 1 6.11 20.88 7.25
CA GLN A 1 6.25 21.80 8.39
C GLN A 1 5.20 22.91 8.36
N ASN A 2 4.96 23.62 7.22
CA ASN A 2 4.01 24.73 7.19
C ASN A 2 2.56 24.32 7.55
N ILE A 3 2.11 23.14 7.18
CA ILE A 3 0.78 22.62 7.55
C ILE A 3 0.64 22.56 9.07
N LEU A 4 1.67 22.08 9.77
CA LEU A 4 1.61 21.88 11.23
C LEU A 4 1.58 23.18 12.03
N LYS A 5 1.99 24.31 11.46
CA LYS A 5 1.85 25.63 12.09
C LYS A 5 0.38 26.01 12.31
N TYR A 6 -0.50 25.58 11.39
CA TYR A 6 -1.92 25.94 11.41
C TYR A 6 -2.81 24.77 11.81
N SER A 7 -2.32 23.55 11.67
CA SER A 7 -3.05 22.30 11.96
C SER A 7 -2.16 21.31 12.72
N PRO A 8 -1.80 21.59 13.99
CA PRO A 8 -0.83 20.79 14.75
C PRO A 8 -1.28 19.36 14.99
N ASN A 9 -2.59 19.10 14.89
CA ASN A 9 -3.18 17.78 15.07
C ASN A 9 -3.49 17.06 13.74
N ALA A 10 -3.01 17.57 12.60
CA ALA A 10 -3.27 16.94 11.30
C ALA A 10 -2.73 15.50 11.23
N ILE A 11 -3.47 14.63 10.55
CA ILE A 11 -2.98 13.34 10.05
C ILE A 11 -2.57 13.57 8.61
N LEU A 12 -1.40 13.11 8.22
CA LEU A 12 -0.85 13.29 6.89
C LEU A 12 -1.02 12.00 6.09
N VAL A 13 -1.72 12.09 4.96
CA VAL A 13 -1.82 11.01 3.98
C VAL A 13 -0.95 11.37 2.78
N VAL A 14 0.16 10.65 2.63
CA VAL A 14 1.15 10.86 1.56
C VAL A 14 0.69 10.12 0.31
N ILE A 15 0.71 10.83 -0.84
CA ILE A 15 0.34 10.29 -2.16
C ILE A 15 1.50 10.43 -3.14
N SER A 16 2.49 11.28 -2.83
CA SER A 16 3.63 11.58 -3.69
C SER A 16 4.59 10.41 -3.80
N ASN A 17 5.12 10.17 -5.02
CA ASN A 17 6.12 9.14 -5.29
C ASN A 17 7.56 9.70 -5.19
N PRO A 18 8.53 8.84 -4.81
CA PRO A 18 8.39 7.45 -4.36
C PRO A 18 7.72 7.36 -2.99
N MET A 19 6.53 6.73 -2.92
CA MET A 19 5.60 6.92 -1.80
C MET A 19 6.15 6.45 -0.45
N ASP A 20 6.76 5.28 -0.38
CA ASP A 20 7.31 4.73 0.86
C ASP A 20 8.41 5.65 1.41
N THR A 21 9.32 6.08 0.54
CA THR A 21 10.40 7.01 0.87
C THR A 21 9.87 8.39 1.27
N MET A 22 8.85 8.93 0.59
CA MET A 22 8.25 10.22 0.95
C MET A 22 7.47 10.15 2.27
N THR A 23 6.87 9.00 2.57
CA THR A 23 6.23 8.73 3.87
C THR A 23 7.28 8.68 4.98
N TYR A 24 8.38 7.97 4.75
CA TYR A 24 9.52 7.90 5.67
C TYR A 24 10.15 9.28 5.90
N LEU A 25 10.43 10.04 4.84
CA LEU A 25 10.94 11.41 4.94
C LEU A 25 10.00 12.32 5.75
N SER A 26 8.69 12.22 5.51
CA SER A 26 7.70 13.00 6.25
C SER A 26 7.75 12.67 7.74
N LEU A 27 7.86 11.39 8.11
CA LEU A 27 7.97 10.97 9.50
C LEU A 27 9.24 11.56 10.17
N LYS A 28 10.39 11.34 9.54
CA LYS A 28 11.69 11.78 10.10
C LYS A 28 11.80 13.31 10.19
N SER A 29 11.26 14.04 9.21
CA SER A 29 11.37 15.50 9.16
C SER A 29 10.38 16.25 10.04
N LEU A 30 9.25 15.63 10.41
CA LEU A 30 8.16 16.33 11.10
C LEU A 30 8.10 16.00 12.61
N GLY A 31 8.70 14.90 13.04
CA GLY A 31 8.65 14.46 14.44
C GLY A 31 7.25 14.14 14.95
N LEU A 32 6.32 13.82 14.04
CA LEU A 32 4.96 13.40 14.41
C LEU A 32 4.95 11.95 14.88
N PRO A 33 4.01 11.56 15.74
CA PRO A 33 3.77 10.17 16.06
C PRO A 33 3.50 9.35 14.78
N LYS A 34 4.05 8.12 14.71
CA LYS A 34 3.97 7.27 13.52
C LYS A 34 2.53 6.99 13.05
N ASN A 35 1.58 6.94 13.96
CA ASN A 35 0.17 6.73 13.64
C ASN A 35 -0.48 7.88 12.84
N ARG A 36 0.17 9.04 12.75
CA ARG A 36 -0.32 10.22 12.02
C ARG A 36 0.31 10.41 10.65
N ILE A 37 1.20 9.53 10.23
CA ILE A 37 1.85 9.58 8.91
C ILE A 37 1.54 8.29 8.17
N ILE A 38 0.84 8.40 7.04
CA ILE A 38 0.27 7.28 6.29
C ILE A 38 0.57 7.46 4.81
N GLY A 39 1.18 6.48 4.16
CA GLY A 39 1.28 6.41 2.70
C GLY A 39 0.12 5.59 2.13
N MET A 40 -0.61 6.14 1.18
CA MET A 40 -1.85 5.55 0.65
C MET A 40 -1.62 4.31 -0.23
N GLY A 41 -0.39 4.04 -0.72
CA GLY A 41 -0.04 3.10 -1.80
C GLY A 41 -0.80 1.79 -1.86
N GLY A 42 -0.78 1.00 -0.79
CA GLY A 42 -1.40 -0.32 -0.75
C GLY A 42 -2.92 -0.31 -0.97
N ALA A 43 -3.62 0.77 -0.59
CA ALA A 43 -5.05 0.93 -0.87
C ALA A 43 -5.32 0.99 -2.39
N LEU A 44 -4.48 1.74 -3.12
CA LEU A 44 -4.56 1.83 -4.59
C LEU A 44 -4.19 0.50 -5.25
N ASP A 45 -3.09 -0.13 -4.83
CA ASP A 45 -2.60 -1.38 -5.41
C ASP A 45 -3.59 -2.52 -5.19
N SER A 46 -4.21 -2.58 -4.01
CA SER A 46 -5.29 -3.54 -3.73
C SER A 46 -6.52 -3.31 -4.59
N SER A 47 -6.88 -2.06 -4.89
CA SER A 47 -7.97 -1.74 -5.80
C SER A 47 -7.67 -2.24 -7.23
N ARG A 48 -6.44 -2.10 -7.70
CA ARG A 48 -5.99 -2.66 -8.99
C ARG A 48 -6.05 -4.17 -8.99
N PHE A 49 -5.57 -4.81 -7.92
CA PHE A 49 -5.62 -6.26 -7.78
C PHE A 49 -7.06 -6.79 -7.82
N LYS A 50 -7.98 -6.17 -7.07
CA LYS A 50 -9.41 -6.49 -7.11
C LYS A 50 -10.01 -6.28 -8.51
N TYR A 51 -9.60 -5.25 -9.22
CA TYR A 51 -10.03 -5.01 -10.60
C TYR A 51 -9.58 -6.16 -11.53
N PHE A 52 -8.30 -6.53 -11.54
CA PHE A 52 -7.82 -7.60 -12.41
C PHE A 52 -8.40 -8.97 -12.04
N LEU A 53 -8.59 -9.26 -10.75
CA LEU A 53 -9.33 -10.45 -10.30
C LEU A 53 -10.76 -10.44 -10.83
N SER A 54 -11.46 -9.31 -10.74
CA SER A 54 -12.85 -9.21 -11.22
C SER A 54 -12.97 -9.44 -12.73
N GLN A 55 -11.99 -8.91 -13.50
CA GLN A 55 -11.95 -9.18 -14.95
C GLN A 55 -11.71 -10.67 -15.25
N ALA A 56 -10.81 -11.33 -14.51
CA ALA A 56 -10.54 -12.75 -14.67
C ALA A 56 -11.72 -13.63 -14.29
N LEU A 57 -12.54 -13.19 -13.32
CA LEU A 57 -13.72 -13.91 -12.82
C LEU A 57 -15.02 -13.56 -13.57
N GLY A 58 -15.03 -12.48 -14.36
CA GLY A 58 -16.25 -11.99 -15.02
C GLY A 58 -17.29 -11.44 -14.03
N CYS A 59 -16.85 -10.73 -12.96
CA CYS A 59 -17.71 -10.24 -11.88
C CYS A 59 -17.42 -8.76 -11.56
N ASN A 60 -18.15 -8.18 -10.60
CA ASN A 60 -17.88 -6.83 -10.12
C ASN A 60 -16.72 -6.82 -9.12
N ALA A 61 -15.85 -5.79 -9.20
CA ALA A 61 -14.70 -5.63 -8.30
C ALA A 61 -15.11 -5.51 -6.81
N ASN A 62 -16.32 -5.04 -6.52
CA ASN A 62 -16.84 -4.94 -5.15
C ASN A 62 -17.20 -6.31 -4.53
N GLU A 63 -17.27 -7.36 -5.34
CA GLU A 63 -17.55 -8.72 -4.87
C GLU A 63 -16.29 -9.53 -4.60
N VAL A 64 -15.12 -8.93 -4.89
CA VAL A 64 -13.80 -9.55 -4.72
C VAL A 64 -13.08 -8.91 -3.55
N GLU A 65 -12.51 -9.73 -2.69
CA GLU A 65 -11.56 -9.30 -1.69
C GLU A 65 -10.14 -9.66 -2.12
N GLY A 66 -9.23 -8.71 -1.95
CA GLY A 66 -7.82 -8.88 -2.33
C GLY A 66 -6.96 -7.78 -1.70
N MET A 67 -5.74 -8.13 -1.38
CA MET A 67 -4.81 -7.25 -0.68
C MET A 67 -3.44 -7.30 -1.34
N VAL A 68 -2.79 -6.14 -1.38
CA VAL A 68 -1.40 -5.98 -1.82
C VAL A 68 -0.60 -5.38 -0.67
N ILE A 69 0.53 -5.99 -0.33
CA ILE A 69 1.49 -5.49 0.66
C ILE A 69 2.85 -5.22 -0.01
N GLY A 70 3.84 -4.81 0.78
CA GLY A 70 5.17 -4.48 0.27
C GLY A 70 5.29 -3.04 -0.20
N GLY A 71 6.39 -2.68 -0.83
CA GLY A 71 6.65 -1.35 -1.36
C GLY A 71 5.73 -0.97 -2.52
N HIS A 72 5.42 0.32 -2.63
CA HIS A 72 4.56 0.86 -3.69
C HIS A 72 5.34 1.09 -4.98
N GLY A 73 5.81 0.02 -5.60
CA GLY A 73 6.55 0.04 -6.86
C GLY A 73 6.30 -1.23 -7.67
N ASP A 74 6.44 -1.14 -9.00
CA ASP A 74 6.10 -2.22 -9.94
C ASP A 74 6.81 -3.55 -9.66
N THR A 75 7.97 -3.52 -9.00
CA THR A 75 8.77 -4.70 -8.66
C THR A 75 8.76 -5.04 -7.17
N THR A 76 8.12 -4.23 -6.34
CA THR A 76 8.17 -4.36 -4.87
C THR A 76 6.84 -4.68 -4.23
N MET A 77 5.72 -4.48 -4.93
CA MET A 77 4.41 -4.85 -4.42
C MET A 77 4.18 -6.36 -4.46
N ILE A 78 3.42 -6.87 -3.50
CA ILE A 78 3.17 -8.30 -3.30
C ILE A 78 1.65 -8.51 -3.22
N PRO A 79 0.98 -8.81 -4.34
CA PRO A 79 -0.42 -9.20 -4.32
C PRO A 79 -0.60 -10.56 -3.63
N LEU A 80 -1.34 -10.59 -2.53
CA LEU A 80 -1.56 -11.80 -1.72
C LEU A 80 -2.69 -12.65 -2.33
N ALA A 81 -2.43 -13.30 -3.48
CA ALA A 81 -3.41 -14.10 -4.21
C ALA A 81 -3.99 -15.25 -3.37
N ARG A 82 -3.19 -15.79 -2.44
CA ARG A 82 -3.62 -16.85 -1.52
C ARG A 82 -4.77 -16.40 -0.61
N LEU A 83 -4.80 -15.13 -0.23
CA LEU A 83 -5.83 -14.57 0.66
C LEU A 83 -7.00 -13.95 -0.10
N ALA A 84 -6.92 -13.88 -1.42
CA ALA A 84 -7.98 -13.29 -2.22
C ALA A 84 -9.21 -14.21 -2.32
N THR A 85 -10.40 -13.60 -2.23
CA THR A 85 -11.67 -14.35 -2.30
C THR A 85 -12.68 -13.65 -3.21
N TYR A 86 -13.57 -14.45 -3.79
CA TYR A 86 -14.79 -14.00 -4.44
C TYR A 86 -15.98 -14.55 -3.66
N LYS A 87 -16.78 -13.68 -3.07
CA LYS A 87 -17.92 -14.08 -2.20
C LYS A 87 -17.53 -15.12 -1.14
N GLY A 88 -16.35 -14.97 -0.54
CA GLY A 88 -15.82 -15.86 0.49
C GLY A 88 -15.19 -17.16 -0.05
N ILE A 89 -15.19 -17.39 -1.36
CA ILE A 89 -14.53 -18.56 -1.98
C ILE A 89 -13.11 -18.13 -2.37
N PRO A 90 -12.06 -18.87 -1.96
CA PRO A 90 -10.69 -18.59 -2.40
C PRO A 90 -10.57 -18.56 -3.93
N VAL A 91 -9.96 -17.51 -4.49
CA VAL A 91 -9.83 -17.37 -5.95
C VAL A 91 -9.00 -18.50 -6.57
N SER A 92 -8.12 -19.13 -5.82
CA SER A 92 -7.36 -20.32 -6.24
C SER A 92 -8.21 -21.55 -6.54
N LYS A 93 -9.46 -21.58 -6.09
CA LYS A 93 -10.46 -22.62 -6.45
C LYS A 93 -11.27 -22.26 -7.69
N LEU A 94 -11.20 -21.03 -8.16
CA LEU A 94 -12.01 -20.50 -9.26
C LEU A 94 -11.19 -20.21 -10.52
N LEU A 95 -9.90 -19.92 -10.36
CA LEU A 95 -8.97 -19.58 -11.43
C LEU A 95 -7.80 -20.57 -11.44
N SER A 96 -7.25 -20.85 -12.62
CA SER A 96 -6.02 -21.64 -12.74
C SER A 96 -4.81 -20.88 -12.16
N ALA A 97 -3.74 -21.61 -11.83
CA ALA A 97 -2.52 -21.01 -11.33
C ALA A 97 -1.91 -20.00 -12.34
N GLU A 98 -1.94 -20.34 -13.62
CA GLU A 98 -1.46 -19.48 -14.71
C GLU A 98 -2.28 -18.19 -14.77
N LYS A 99 -3.62 -18.27 -14.64
CA LYS A 99 -4.49 -17.10 -14.67
C LYS A 99 -4.27 -16.20 -13.45
N LEU A 100 -4.03 -16.77 -12.28
CA LEU A 100 -3.66 -16.01 -11.10
C LEU A 100 -2.31 -15.30 -11.25
N GLN A 101 -1.32 -15.94 -11.86
CA GLN A 101 -0.03 -15.32 -12.16
C GLN A 101 -0.19 -14.15 -13.14
N GLU A 102 -1.03 -14.26 -14.17
CA GLU A 102 -1.35 -13.15 -15.08
C GLU A 102 -1.99 -11.97 -14.34
N VAL A 103 -2.91 -12.24 -13.41
CA VAL A 103 -3.55 -11.22 -12.59
C VAL A 103 -2.53 -10.51 -11.69
N VAL A 104 -1.66 -11.26 -11.02
CA VAL A 104 -0.58 -10.72 -10.19
C VAL A 104 0.33 -9.82 -11.02
N ALA A 105 0.83 -10.32 -12.16
CA ALA A 105 1.71 -9.56 -13.05
C ALA A 105 1.04 -8.27 -13.57
N SER A 106 -0.23 -8.35 -13.98
CA SER A 106 -1.00 -7.18 -14.43
C SER A 106 -1.20 -6.15 -13.32
N THR A 107 -1.40 -6.61 -12.08
CA THR A 107 -1.50 -5.73 -10.92
C THR A 107 -0.21 -4.94 -10.71
N MET A 108 0.93 -5.62 -10.74
CA MET A 108 2.24 -5.01 -10.49
C MET A 108 2.56 -3.91 -11.50
N VAL A 109 2.31 -4.13 -12.79
CA VAL A 109 2.62 -3.16 -13.85
C VAL A 109 1.48 -2.21 -14.19
N GLY A 110 0.33 -2.32 -13.53
CA GLY A 110 -0.87 -1.54 -13.87
C GLY A 110 -0.67 -0.03 -13.82
N GLY A 111 0.14 0.47 -12.87
CA GLY A 111 0.49 1.88 -12.76
C GLY A 111 1.33 2.38 -13.93
N ALA A 112 2.41 1.68 -14.25
CA ALA A 112 3.30 2.01 -15.37
C ALA A 112 2.55 1.92 -16.71
N THR A 113 1.72 0.90 -16.90
CA THR A 113 0.89 0.74 -18.11
C THR A 113 -0.03 1.95 -18.32
N LEU A 114 -0.73 2.38 -17.26
CA LEU A 114 -1.62 3.52 -17.33
C LEU A 114 -0.86 4.83 -17.60
N THR A 115 0.27 5.03 -16.94
CA THR A 115 1.15 6.19 -17.16
C THR A 115 1.64 6.25 -18.61
N LYS A 116 2.02 5.10 -19.18
CA LYS A 116 2.44 5.01 -20.59
C LYS A 116 1.30 5.38 -21.55
N LEU A 117 0.08 4.93 -21.28
CA LEU A 117 -1.09 5.21 -22.12
C LEU A 117 -1.54 6.67 -22.03
N LEU A 118 -1.45 7.29 -20.85
CA LEU A 118 -1.86 8.68 -20.63
C LEU A 118 -0.78 9.71 -20.97
N GLY A 119 0.48 9.30 -21.08
CA GLY A 119 1.64 10.20 -21.18
C GLY A 119 1.96 10.99 -19.92
N THR A 120 1.28 10.70 -18.82
CA THR A 120 1.47 11.31 -17.50
C THR A 120 0.99 10.36 -16.39
N SER A 121 1.36 10.64 -15.13
CA SER A 121 0.85 9.87 -13.99
C SER A 121 -0.67 9.95 -13.90
N ALA A 122 -1.31 8.84 -13.58
CA ALA A 122 -2.75 8.81 -13.30
C ALA A 122 -3.06 9.61 -12.02
N TRP A 123 -4.20 10.29 -11.97
CA TRP A 123 -4.66 11.05 -10.79
C TRP A 123 -6.03 10.60 -10.27
N TYR A 124 -6.94 10.09 -11.12
CA TYR A 124 -8.28 9.69 -10.70
C TYR A 124 -8.25 8.54 -9.68
N ALA A 125 -7.57 7.43 -9.99
CA ALA A 125 -7.49 6.30 -9.08
C ALA A 125 -6.69 6.62 -7.80
N PRO A 126 -5.54 7.31 -7.84
CA PRO A 126 -4.87 7.81 -6.64
C PRO A 126 -5.73 8.75 -5.81
N GLY A 127 -6.49 9.64 -6.45
CA GLY A 127 -7.43 10.54 -5.77
C GLY A 127 -8.54 9.77 -5.05
N ALA A 128 -9.15 8.78 -5.70
CA ALA A 128 -10.18 7.94 -5.11
C ALA A 128 -9.63 7.08 -3.95
N ALA A 129 -8.42 6.50 -4.09
CA ALA A 129 -7.80 5.74 -3.02
C ALA A 129 -7.42 6.63 -1.82
N GLY A 130 -6.93 7.85 -2.08
CA GLY A 130 -6.68 8.84 -1.04
C GLY A 130 -7.96 9.24 -0.31
N ALA A 131 -9.05 9.50 -1.03
CA ALA A 131 -10.36 9.79 -0.47
C ALA A 131 -10.87 8.63 0.40
N PHE A 132 -10.71 7.38 -0.03
CA PHE A 132 -11.08 6.20 0.73
C PHE A 132 -10.33 6.08 2.06
N VAL A 133 -9.02 6.34 2.07
CA VAL A 133 -8.21 6.37 3.30
C VAL A 133 -8.69 7.48 4.23
N VAL A 134 -8.88 8.70 3.70
CA VAL A 134 -9.35 9.86 4.47
C VAL A 134 -10.75 9.62 5.05
N GLU A 135 -11.67 9.09 4.27
CA GLU A 135 -13.02 8.73 4.70
C GLU A 135 -13.00 7.71 5.85
N SER A 136 -12.13 6.69 5.75
CA SER A 136 -11.96 5.67 6.79
C SER A 136 -11.51 6.27 8.13
N ILE A 137 -10.68 7.32 8.09
CA ILE A 137 -10.20 8.05 9.26
C ILE A 137 -11.30 8.96 9.81
N ILE A 138 -11.89 9.81 8.97
CA ILE A 138 -12.87 10.83 9.40
C ILE A 138 -14.11 10.18 10.02
N HIS A 139 -14.57 9.09 9.43
CA HIS A 139 -15.74 8.36 9.93
C HIS A 139 -15.40 7.28 10.98
N ASN A 140 -14.13 7.18 11.41
CA ASN A 140 -13.67 6.21 12.41
C ASN A 140 -14.14 4.78 12.09
N GLN A 141 -13.96 4.36 10.84
CA GLN A 141 -14.59 3.13 10.33
C GLN A 141 -13.94 1.84 10.83
N GLY A 142 -12.73 1.90 11.40
CA GLY A 142 -11.98 0.71 11.84
C GLY A 142 -11.65 -0.25 10.69
N LYS A 143 -11.58 0.26 9.45
CA LYS A 143 -11.28 -0.58 8.29
C LYS A 143 -9.83 -1.05 8.30
N MET A 144 -9.65 -2.31 7.91
CA MET A 144 -8.33 -2.84 7.60
C MET A 144 -7.96 -2.46 6.16
N VAL A 145 -6.92 -1.65 6.02
CA VAL A 145 -6.45 -1.13 4.72
C VAL A 145 -4.94 -1.27 4.65
N PRO A 146 -4.36 -1.81 3.58
CA PRO A 146 -2.91 -1.79 3.42
C PRO A 146 -2.45 -0.37 3.10
N CYS A 147 -1.54 0.13 3.93
CA CYS A 147 -0.92 1.45 3.82
C CYS A 147 0.58 1.35 4.07
N SER A 148 1.34 2.27 3.49
CA SER A 148 2.76 2.44 3.82
C SER A 148 2.87 3.12 5.18
N VAL A 149 3.46 2.42 6.13
CA VAL A 149 3.58 2.86 7.53
C VAL A 149 4.94 2.49 8.10
N TYR A 150 5.37 3.25 9.11
CA TYR A 150 6.66 3.03 9.74
C TYR A 150 6.66 1.77 10.60
N LEU A 151 7.60 0.87 10.33
CA LEU A 151 7.80 -0.37 11.06
C LEU A 151 8.91 -0.23 12.11
N GLU A 152 8.71 -0.85 13.27
CA GLU A 152 9.62 -0.91 14.41
C GLU A 152 9.84 -2.34 14.91
N GLY A 153 9.81 -3.32 14.01
CA GLY A 153 9.97 -4.75 14.28
C GLY A 153 8.88 -5.60 13.66
N GLU A 154 7.75 -4.99 13.28
CA GLU A 154 6.66 -5.71 12.62
C GLU A 154 7.16 -6.33 11.30
N TYR A 155 6.73 -7.54 10.99
CA TYR A 155 7.19 -8.34 9.84
C TYR A 155 8.70 -8.62 9.82
N GLY A 156 9.41 -8.41 10.95
CA GLY A 156 10.86 -8.55 11.07
C GLY A 156 11.64 -7.37 10.49
N GLU A 157 10.97 -6.27 10.11
CA GLU A 157 11.57 -5.09 9.49
C GLU A 157 11.49 -3.87 10.42
N SER A 158 12.44 -2.96 10.27
CA SER A 158 12.51 -1.74 11.08
C SER A 158 13.10 -0.58 10.28
N ASP A 159 12.81 0.64 10.73
CA ASP A 159 13.35 1.90 10.19
C ASP A 159 13.05 2.13 8.71
N LEU A 160 11.86 1.75 8.27
CA LEU A 160 11.34 2.05 6.94
C LEU A 160 9.82 2.26 7.00
N CYS A 161 9.28 2.93 6.00
CA CYS A 161 7.84 2.89 5.71
C CYS A 161 7.61 1.93 4.54
N ILE A 162 6.68 0.99 4.71
CA ILE A 162 6.33 -0.03 3.70
C ILE A 162 4.87 -0.43 3.85
N GLY A 163 4.25 -0.88 2.76
CA GLY A 163 2.85 -1.27 2.73
C GLY A 163 2.56 -2.53 3.53
N VAL A 164 1.78 -2.40 4.60
CA VAL A 164 1.26 -3.51 5.42
C VAL A 164 -0.18 -3.23 5.81
N PRO A 165 -0.98 -4.25 6.17
CA PRO A 165 -2.34 -4.04 6.65
C PRO A 165 -2.35 -3.24 7.94
N VAL A 166 -3.17 -2.21 8.00
CA VAL A 166 -3.40 -1.41 9.22
C VAL A 166 -4.88 -1.23 9.47
N ILE A 167 -5.25 -1.05 10.72
CA ILE A 167 -6.59 -0.60 11.09
C ILE A 167 -6.57 0.92 11.12
N LEU A 168 -7.44 1.55 10.32
CA LEU A 168 -7.61 3.00 10.25
C LEU A 168 -8.78 3.45 11.11
N GLY A 169 -8.52 4.37 12.02
CA GLY A 169 -9.51 5.00 12.85
C GLY A 169 -9.29 6.50 12.99
N LYS A 170 -10.05 7.15 13.87
CA LYS A 170 -10.05 8.62 14.04
C LYS A 170 -8.68 9.24 14.39
N ASN A 171 -7.76 8.45 14.93
CA ASN A 171 -6.41 8.91 15.28
C ASN A 171 -5.37 8.57 14.20
N GLY A 172 -5.80 8.08 13.04
CA GLY A 172 -4.94 7.58 11.98
C GLY A 172 -4.76 6.06 12.07
N ILE A 173 -3.53 5.58 12.17
CA ILE A 173 -3.23 4.16 12.34
C ILE A 173 -3.50 3.75 13.79
N GLU A 174 -4.51 2.92 14.01
CA GLU A 174 -4.82 2.38 15.35
C GLU A 174 -4.01 1.11 15.65
N LYS A 175 -3.70 0.33 14.61
CA LYS A 175 -2.97 -0.94 14.74
C LYS A 175 -2.34 -1.34 13.41
N ILE A 176 -1.11 -1.85 13.44
CA ILE A 176 -0.51 -2.64 12.37
C ILE A 176 -0.96 -4.10 12.57
N VAL A 177 -1.42 -4.74 11.50
CA VAL A 177 -1.87 -6.13 11.54
C VAL A 177 -0.83 -7.01 10.89
N GLU A 178 -0.21 -7.90 11.64
CA GLU A 178 0.74 -8.87 11.11
C GLU A 178 -0.01 -10.10 10.59
N LEU A 179 0.14 -10.36 9.29
CA LEU A 179 -0.38 -11.57 8.65
C LEU A 179 0.63 -12.71 8.78
N GLU A 180 0.12 -13.93 8.92
CA GLU A 180 0.98 -15.11 8.72
C GLU A 180 1.35 -15.24 7.24
N LEU A 181 2.55 -14.82 6.91
CA LEU A 181 3.13 -14.97 5.57
C LEU A 181 3.72 -16.36 5.40
N THR A 182 3.57 -16.93 4.21
CA THR A 182 4.29 -18.15 3.81
C THR A 182 5.80 -17.87 3.73
N ALA A 183 6.62 -18.91 3.63
CA ALA A 183 8.07 -18.75 3.46
C ALA A 183 8.41 -17.92 2.20
N GLU A 184 7.71 -18.17 1.10
CA GLU A 184 7.86 -17.43 -0.15
C GLU A 184 7.43 -15.97 -0.01
N GLU A 185 6.28 -15.70 0.62
CA GLU A 185 5.78 -14.35 0.87
C GLU A 185 6.74 -13.56 1.78
N LYS A 186 7.34 -14.20 2.79
CA LYS A 186 8.37 -13.59 3.65
C LYS A 186 9.62 -13.21 2.87
N GLU A 187 10.07 -14.09 1.97
CA GLU A 187 11.22 -13.80 1.11
C GLU A 187 10.93 -12.61 0.18
N LEU A 188 9.75 -12.57 -0.43
CA LEU A 188 9.31 -11.45 -1.25
C LEU A 188 9.22 -10.15 -0.44
N PHE A 189 8.72 -10.22 0.80
CA PHE A 189 8.62 -9.05 1.67
C PHE A 189 9.99 -8.51 2.06
N ALA A 190 10.94 -9.37 2.42
CA ALA A 190 12.31 -8.97 2.71
C ALA A 190 13.00 -8.34 1.49
N LYS A 191 12.81 -8.89 0.29
CA LYS A 191 13.31 -8.27 -0.95
C LYS A 191 12.69 -6.91 -1.21
N SER A 192 11.40 -6.78 -0.97
CA SER A 192 10.66 -5.52 -1.09
C SER A 192 11.19 -4.47 -0.09
N ALA A 193 11.36 -4.85 1.18
CA ALA A 193 11.91 -3.99 2.21
C ALA A 193 13.34 -3.52 1.87
N ALA A 194 14.21 -4.43 1.39
CA ALA A 194 15.57 -4.09 0.96
C ALA A 194 15.56 -3.04 -0.18
N ALA A 195 14.64 -3.15 -1.13
CA ALA A 195 14.50 -2.17 -2.21
C ALA A 195 14.04 -0.80 -1.68
N VAL A 196 13.13 -0.76 -0.71
CA VAL A 196 12.69 0.48 -0.06
C VAL A 196 13.83 1.11 0.74
N HIS A 197 14.60 0.33 1.51
CA HIS A 197 15.79 0.81 2.22
C HIS A 197 16.78 1.48 1.25
N LYS A 198 17.07 0.81 0.12
CA LYS A 198 17.95 1.37 -0.91
C LYS A 198 17.44 2.71 -1.45
N THR A 199 16.12 2.85 -1.64
CA THR A 199 15.54 4.13 -2.09
C THR A 199 15.64 5.19 -1.00
N ASN A 200 15.53 4.81 0.28
CA ASN A 200 15.68 5.73 1.41
C ASN A 200 17.12 6.24 1.57
N GLU A 201 18.13 5.46 1.17
CA GLU A 201 19.54 5.91 1.17
C GLU A 201 19.74 7.17 0.31
N ALA A 202 19.01 7.29 -0.80
CA ALA A 202 19.06 8.47 -1.65
C ALA A 202 18.67 9.77 -0.91
N LEU A 203 17.89 9.70 0.17
CA LEU A 203 17.55 10.87 0.98
C LEU A 203 18.79 11.47 1.66
N LYS A 204 19.75 10.65 2.06
CA LYS A 204 21.03 11.10 2.65
C LYS A 204 21.92 11.73 1.59
N GLU A 205 21.95 11.15 0.38
CA GLU A 205 22.75 11.64 -0.73
C GLU A 205 22.33 13.05 -1.18
N VAL A 206 21.01 13.35 -1.10
CA VAL A 206 20.48 14.67 -1.45
C VAL A 206 20.37 15.62 -0.25
N GLY A 207 20.86 15.21 0.93
CA GLY A 207 20.83 16.04 2.14
C GLY A 207 19.43 16.33 2.68
N ALA A 208 18.46 15.43 2.43
CA ALA A 208 17.10 15.55 2.92
C ALA A 208 16.92 14.95 4.33
N LEU A 209 17.85 14.09 4.76
CA LEU A 209 17.97 13.49 6.09
C LEU A 209 19.42 13.49 6.54
#